data_d2b241f7e4bca3edbfb9ff48f8fc475e
#
_entry.id   d2b241f7e4bca3edbfb9ff48f8fc475e
#
_cell.length_a   1.000
_cell.length_b   1.000
_cell.length_c   1.000
_cell.angle_alpha   90.00
_cell.angle_beta   90.00
_cell.angle_gamma   90.00
#
_symmetry.space_group_name_H-M   'P 1'
#
loop_
_entity.id
_entity.type
_entity.pdbx_description
1 polymer ?
#
loop_
_entity_poly.entity_id
_entity_poly.type
_entity_poly.pdbx_seq_one_letter_code
_entity_poly.pdbx_strand_id
1 'polypeptide(L)'
;VFLEVIPAAALEERVAQLGVTISAEYGDREPIVIGILKGSIPFLADLVRHLPPRIEIDFLSLTRFGREGRVSIDMDTSVPLEGRDVLIVEDIVDTGLTLATLRRLVAVRGAREIRTVALLDRAPRRIIDVPVEYRGFEVGDEFLLGYGLDWRGRYRNVRSIWAVMDLPAFTNDPDSFTPLVFPGAEPAGCGRERAGR
;
A
#
# COMPACT_ATOMS: atom_id res chain seq x y z
N VAL A 1 -12.69 -13.98 -14.74
CA VAL A 1 -11.96 -12.71 -14.96
C VAL A 1 -11.33 -12.21 -13.66
N PHE A 2 -11.92 -12.47 -12.48
CA PHE A 2 -11.42 -12.05 -11.18
C PHE A 2 -11.26 -13.25 -10.25
N LEU A 3 -10.19 -13.24 -9.44
CA LEU A 3 -9.92 -14.25 -8.43
C LEU A 3 -9.60 -13.56 -7.10
N GLU A 4 -10.33 -13.87 -6.03
CA GLU A 4 -9.94 -13.43 -4.69
C GLU A 4 -8.70 -14.21 -4.25
N VAL A 5 -7.56 -13.52 -4.16
CA VAL A 5 -6.27 -14.17 -3.85
C VAL A 5 -5.91 -14.07 -2.39
N ILE A 6 -6.35 -13.01 -1.70
CA ILE A 6 -6.16 -12.87 -0.25
C ILE A 6 -7.48 -12.38 0.36
N PRO A 7 -8.21 -13.28 1.03
CA PRO A 7 -9.45 -12.93 1.72
C PRO A 7 -9.22 -11.95 2.89
N ALA A 8 -10.26 -11.18 3.25
CA ALA A 8 -10.19 -10.20 4.34
C ALA A 8 -9.73 -10.80 5.67
N ALA A 9 -10.20 -12.00 6.03
CA ALA A 9 -9.79 -12.68 7.26
C ALA A 9 -8.29 -13.01 7.28
N ALA A 10 -7.72 -13.41 6.13
CA ALA A 10 -6.28 -13.67 6.03
C ALA A 10 -5.45 -12.39 6.17
N LEU A 11 -5.96 -11.26 5.63
CA LEU A 11 -5.35 -9.93 5.81
C LEU A 11 -5.35 -9.53 7.29
N GLU A 12 -6.49 -9.62 7.98
CA GLU A 12 -6.62 -9.30 9.40
C GLU A 12 -5.64 -10.11 10.25
N GLU A 13 -5.60 -11.42 10.05
CA GLU A 13 -4.68 -12.30 10.77
C GLU A 13 -3.23 -11.93 10.53
N ARG A 14 -2.85 -11.74 9.25
CA ARG A 14 -1.45 -11.43 8.90
C ARG A 14 -1.02 -10.06 9.41
N VAL A 15 -1.88 -9.06 9.34
CA VAL A 15 -1.60 -7.72 9.87
C VAL A 15 -1.41 -7.77 11.39
N ALA A 16 -2.24 -8.51 12.12
CA ALA A 16 -2.05 -8.70 13.55
C ALA A 16 -0.71 -9.39 13.87
N GLN A 17 -0.34 -10.44 13.15
CA GLN A 17 0.96 -11.12 13.29
C GLN A 17 2.14 -10.18 13.06
N LEU A 18 2.07 -9.36 12.00
CA LEU A 18 3.09 -8.34 11.70
C LEU A 18 3.21 -7.33 12.85
N GLY A 19 2.07 -6.83 13.35
CA GLY A 19 2.05 -5.89 14.47
C GLY A 19 2.72 -6.46 15.73
N VAL A 20 2.44 -7.72 16.07
CA VAL A 20 3.08 -8.41 17.20
C VAL A 20 4.60 -8.53 17.00
N THR A 21 5.04 -8.96 15.82
CA THR A 21 6.46 -9.11 15.49
C THR A 21 7.19 -7.76 15.57
N ILE A 22 6.63 -6.73 14.93
CA ILE A 22 7.20 -5.38 14.91
C ILE A 22 7.28 -4.82 16.34
N SER A 23 6.21 -4.95 17.13
CA SER A 23 6.17 -4.50 18.53
C SER A 23 7.23 -5.17 19.39
N ALA A 24 7.43 -6.48 19.23
CA ALA A 24 8.43 -7.23 19.98
C ALA A 24 9.87 -6.77 19.62
N GLU A 25 10.14 -6.50 18.35
CA GLU A 25 11.47 -6.08 17.90
C GLU A 25 11.79 -4.62 18.22
N TYR A 26 10.79 -3.73 18.24
CA TYR A 26 11.02 -2.35 18.67
C TYR A 26 11.09 -2.24 20.20
N GLY A 27 10.39 -3.07 20.96
CA GLY A 27 10.37 -3.03 22.44
C GLY A 27 9.91 -1.66 22.94
N ASP A 28 10.76 -0.98 23.73
CA ASP A 28 10.46 0.35 24.30
C ASP A 28 10.80 1.52 23.34
N ARG A 29 11.25 1.24 22.12
CA ARG A 29 11.57 2.28 21.13
C ARG A 29 10.29 2.89 20.56
N GLU A 30 10.36 4.15 20.20
CA GLU A 30 9.24 4.95 19.70
C GLU A 30 9.47 5.32 18.22
N PRO A 31 9.18 4.40 17.27
CA PRO A 31 9.41 4.69 15.86
C PRO A 31 8.40 5.69 15.31
N ILE A 32 8.82 6.43 14.29
CA ILE A 32 7.93 7.15 13.40
C ILE A 32 7.47 6.16 12.33
N VAL A 33 6.16 5.97 12.23
CA VAL A 33 5.52 5.08 11.24
C VAL A 33 5.08 5.92 10.06
N ILE A 34 5.74 5.75 8.91
CA ILE A 34 5.49 6.56 7.71
C ILE A 34 4.69 5.74 6.69
N GLY A 35 3.42 6.09 6.50
CA GLY A 35 2.58 5.51 5.45
C GLY A 35 2.85 6.14 4.08
N ILE A 36 3.10 5.32 3.08
CA ILE A 36 3.30 5.80 1.71
C ILE A 36 1.94 5.89 1.00
N LEU A 37 1.52 7.12 0.72
CA LEU A 37 0.22 7.39 0.14
C LEU A 37 0.18 7.01 -1.35
N LYS A 38 -0.98 6.52 -1.86
CA LYS A 38 -2.28 6.36 -1.16
C LYS A 38 -2.58 4.90 -0.82
N GLY A 39 -1.87 3.93 -1.43
CA GLY A 39 -2.20 2.51 -1.36
C GLY A 39 -2.05 1.92 0.04
N SER A 40 -1.10 2.41 0.83
CA SER A 40 -0.85 1.90 2.18
C SER A 40 -1.94 2.24 3.21
N ILE A 41 -2.90 3.13 2.91
CA ILE A 41 -3.87 3.65 3.90
C ILE A 41 -4.61 2.55 4.67
N PRO A 42 -5.27 1.56 4.04
CA PRO A 42 -5.98 0.52 4.79
C PRO A 42 -5.03 -0.32 5.63
N PHE A 43 -3.91 -0.73 5.05
CA PHE A 43 -2.90 -1.52 5.75
C PHE A 43 -2.32 -0.78 6.95
N LEU A 44 -1.94 0.48 6.79
CA LEU A 44 -1.45 1.31 7.89
C LEU A 44 -2.49 1.45 8.99
N ALA A 45 -3.75 1.75 8.64
CA ALA A 45 -4.82 1.93 9.61
C ALA A 45 -5.07 0.69 10.47
N ASP A 46 -4.96 -0.49 9.87
CA ASP A 46 -5.11 -1.75 10.61
C ASP A 46 -3.84 -2.09 11.39
N LEU A 47 -2.65 -1.93 10.79
CA LEU A 47 -1.38 -2.26 11.43
C LEU A 47 -1.12 -1.46 12.72
N VAL A 48 -1.37 -0.15 12.71
CA VAL A 48 -1.06 0.72 13.86
C VAL A 48 -1.85 0.37 15.11
N ARG A 49 -3.00 -0.28 14.97
CA ARG A 49 -3.81 -0.77 16.11
C ARG A 49 -3.15 -1.94 16.85
N HIS A 50 -2.17 -2.59 16.23
CA HIS A 50 -1.39 -3.68 16.81
C HIS A 50 0.01 -3.23 17.25
N LEU A 51 0.34 -1.94 17.08
CA LEU A 51 1.61 -1.37 17.52
C LEU A 51 1.47 -0.72 18.91
N PRO A 52 2.60 -0.51 19.65
CA PRO A 52 2.55 0.12 20.96
C PRO A 52 2.06 1.58 20.87
N PRO A 53 1.49 2.14 21.97
CA PRO A 53 0.85 3.45 21.95
C PRO A 53 1.81 4.64 21.78
N ARG A 54 3.12 4.41 21.78
CA ARG A 54 4.15 5.46 21.71
C ARG A 54 4.70 5.69 20.31
N ILE A 55 3.98 5.28 19.26
CA ILE A 55 4.36 5.57 17.89
C ILE A 55 3.87 6.95 17.47
N GLU A 56 4.62 7.60 16.60
CA GLU A 56 4.15 8.74 15.83
C GLU A 56 3.78 8.27 14.42
N ILE A 57 2.68 8.78 13.85
CA ILE A 57 2.25 8.43 12.50
C ILE A 57 2.41 9.64 11.61
N ASP A 58 3.03 9.44 10.47
CA ASP A 58 3.18 10.46 9.44
C ASP A 58 3.01 9.86 8.06
N PHE A 59 2.99 10.69 7.04
CA PHE A 59 2.73 10.29 5.67
C PHE A 59 3.76 10.88 4.72
N LEU A 60 4.02 10.15 3.64
CA LEU A 60 4.85 10.61 2.56
C LEU A 60 4.20 10.21 1.23
N SER A 61 4.19 11.10 0.26
CA SER A 61 3.70 10.82 -1.08
C SER A 61 4.73 11.18 -2.13
N LEU A 62 4.99 10.25 -3.02
CA LEU A 62 5.89 10.44 -4.16
C LEU A 62 5.13 10.27 -5.47
N THR A 63 5.36 11.18 -6.41
CA THR A 63 4.92 11.00 -7.80
C THR A 63 6.14 10.88 -8.72
N ARG A 64 6.05 9.98 -9.69
CA ARG A 64 7.06 9.84 -10.73
C ARG A 64 6.61 10.57 -11.99
N PHE A 65 7.49 11.41 -12.51
CA PHE A 65 7.25 12.17 -13.75
C PHE A 65 8.15 11.74 -14.89
N GLY A 66 7.56 11.77 -16.09
CA GLY A 66 8.27 11.61 -17.35
C GLY A 66 8.86 10.22 -17.59
N ARG A 67 9.44 10.04 -18.77
CA ARG A 67 10.11 8.78 -19.18
C ARG A 67 11.40 8.51 -18.40
N GLU A 68 11.99 9.53 -17.80
CA GLU A 68 13.25 9.45 -17.05
C GLU A 68 13.06 9.05 -15.58
N GLY A 69 11.81 8.85 -15.14
CA GLY A 69 11.51 8.39 -13.76
C GLY A 69 11.88 9.40 -12.67
N ARG A 70 11.85 10.70 -12.97
CA ARG A 70 12.06 11.74 -11.95
C ARG A 70 11.02 11.58 -10.87
N VAL A 71 11.47 11.66 -9.60
CA VAL A 71 10.61 11.55 -8.42
C VAL A 71 10.38 12.96 -7.87
N SER A 72 9.12 13.30 -7.63
CA SER A 72 8.71 14.49 -6.88
C SER A 72 8.09 14.07 -5.55
N ILE A 73 8.31 14.86 -4.53
CA ILE A 73 7.63 14.72 -3.25
C ILE A 73 6.37 15.60 -3.32
N ASP A 74 5.19 14.97 -3.30
CA ASP A 74 3.92 15.68 -3.32
C ASP A 74 3.44 16.01 -1.91
N MET A 75 3.74 15.13 -0.95
CA MET A 75 3.55 15.34 0.48
C MET A 75 4.78 14.88 1.21
N ASP A 76 5.30 15.73 2.06
CA ASP A 76 6.47 15.46 2.88
C ASP A 76 6.09 15.21 4.33
N THR A 77 7.00 14.54 5.08
CA THR A 77 6.82 14.31 6.51
C THR A 77 6.76 15.64 7.27
N SER A 78 5.85 15.71 8.24
CA SER A 78 5.68 16.89 9.10
C SER A 78 6.57 16.86 10.35
N VAL A 79 7.10 15.68 10.69
CA VAL A 79 7.97 15.48 11.86
C VAL A 79 9.44 15.33 11.45
N PRO A 80 10.40 15.83 12.30
CA PRO A 80 11.83 15.62 12.06
C PRO A 80 12.22 14.15 12.19
N LEU A 81 13.02 13.65 11.25
CA LEU A 81 13.47 12.25 11.25
C LEU A 81 14.86 12.06 11.86
N GLU A 82 15.60 13.14 12.11
CA GLU A 82 16.96 13.09 12.63
C GLU A 82 17.04 12.35 13.97
N GLY A 83 17.90 11.33 14.03
CA GLY A 83 18.10 10.49 15.21
C GLY A 83 16.93 9.56 15.57
N ARG A 84 15.86 9.52 14.77
CA ARG A 84 14.65 8.73 15.02
C ARG A 84 14.71 7.38 14.29
N ASP A 85 14.06 6.39 14.88
CA ASP A 85 13.75 5.13 14.17
C ASP A 85 12.54 5.35 13.28
N VAL A 86 12.61 4.83 12.07
CA VAL A 86 11.56 4.98 11.06
C VAL A 86 11.10 3.61 10.56
N LEU A 87 9.79 3.40 10.57
CA LEU A 87 9.13 2.26 9.95
C LEU A 87 8.36 2.75 8.72
N ILE A 88 8.84 2.40 7.52
CA ILE A 88 8.15 2.68 6.26
C ILE A 88 7.07 1.62 6.05
N VAL A 89 5.84 2.04 5.76
CA VAL A 89 4.70 1.17 5.49
C VAL A 89 4.27 1.31 4.04
N GLU A 90 4.41 0.21 3.28
CA GLU A 90 4.07 0.10 1.86
C GLU A 90 2.95 -0.91 1.62
N ASP A 91 2.07 -0.63 0.67
CA ASP A 91 1.07 -1.58 0.19
C ASP A 91 1.70 -2.70 -0.62
N ILE A 92 2.56 -2.36 -1.58
CA ILE A 92 3.23 -3.33 -2.44
C ILE A 92 4.65 -2.87 -2.80
N VAL A 93 5.61 -3.78 -2.67
CA VAL A 93 6.96 -3.58 -3.19
C VAL A 93 7.12 -4.42 -4.47
N ASP A 94 7.14 -3.73 -5.61
CA ASP A 94 7.30 -4.33 -6.94
C ASP A 94 8.79 -4.35 -7.35
N THR A 95 9.23 -3.45 -8.20
CA THR A 95 10.63 -3.39 -8.69
C THR A 95 11.67 -2.99 -7.63
N GLY A 96 11.24 -2.45 -6.51
CA GLY A 96 12.10 -1.92 -5.45
C GLY A 96 12.56 -0.47 -5.66
N LEU A 97 12.37 0.10 -6.84
CA LEU A 97 12.85 1.47 -7.17
C LEU A 97 12.23 2.54 -6.27
N THR A 98 10.93 2.47 -5.99
CA THR A 98 10.25 3.42 -5.10
C THR A 98 10.79 3.30 -3.69
N LEU A 99 10.83 2.09 -3.16
CA LEU A 99 11.30 1.83 -1.80
C LEU A 99 12.77 2.24 -1.62
N ALA A 100 13.65 1.95 -2.58
CA ALA A 100 15.05 2.38 -2.54
C ALA A 100 15.16 3.92 -2.48
N THR A 101 14.33 4.64 -3.26
CA THR A 101 14.28 6.10 -3.22
C THR A 101 13.79 6.61 -1.87
N LEU A 102 12.73 6.01 -1.31
CA LEU A 102 12.19 6.36 0.00
C LEU A 102 13.20 6.14 1.12
N ARG A 103 13.82 4.97 1.17
CA ARG A 103 14.86 4.66 2.19
C ARG A 103 16.03 5.62 2.10
N ARG A 104 16.47 5.98 0.89
CA ARG A 104 17.53 6.98 0.70
C ARG A 104 17.09 8.37 1.19
N LEU A 105 15.87 8.79 0.88
CA LEU A 105 15.32 10.07 1.32
C LEU A 105 15.29 10.16 2.85
N VAL A 106 14.78 9.12 3.51
CA VAL A 106 14.70 9.02 4.97
C VAL A 106 16.10 9.00 5.59
N ALA A 107 17.05 8.27 4.98
CA ALA A 107 18.44 8.23 5.45
C ALA A 107 19.14 9.59 5.37
N VAL A 108 18.96 10.34 4.27
CA VAL A 108 19.52 11.69 4.09
C VAL A 108 18.98 12.68 5.14
N ARG A 109 17.77 12.42 5.67
CA ARG A 109 17.17 13.20 6.77
C ARG A 109 17.64 12.80 8.15
N GLY A 110 18.64 11.94 8.25
CA GLY A 110 19.31 11.61 9.49
C GLY A 110 18.59 10.57 10.35
N ALA A 111 17.67 9.78 9.80
CA ALA A 111 17.05 8.68 10.54
C ALA A 111 18.11 7.72 11.10
N ARG A 112 17.94 7.31 12.37
CA ARG A 112 18.87 6.40 13.06
C ARG A 112 18.80 4.98 12.54
N GLU A 113 17.60 4.46 12.39
CA GLU A 113 17.29 3.14 11.83
C GLU A 113 16.11 3.25 10.88
N ILE A 114 16.15 2.51 9.78
CA ILE A 114 15.09 2.48 8.79
C ILE A 114 14.70 1.04 8.57
N ARG A 115 13.45 0.69 8.88
CA ARG A 115 12.85 -0.60 8.55
C ARG A 115 11.65 -0.39 7.64
N THR A 116 11.31 -1.42 6.90
CA THR A 116 10.17 -1.43 5.98
C THR A 116 9.27 -2.60 6.29
N VAL A 117 7.97 -2.33 6.36
CA VAL A 117 6.93 -3.34 6.29
C VAL A 117 6.16 -3.17 4.99
N ALA A 118 6.08 -4.25 4.21
CA ALA A 118 5.28 -4.30 2.99
C ALA A 118 4.15 -5.32 3.17
N LEU A 119 2.93 -4.94 2.84
CA LEU A 119 1.82 -5.88 2.84
C LEU A 119 2.03 -6.94 1.76
N LEU A 120 2.40 -6.50 0.55
CA LEU A 120 2.68 -7.36 -0.58
C LEU A 120 4.13 -7.21 -1.05
N ASP A 121 4.80 -8.35 -1.28
CA ASP A 121 6.12 -8.41 -1.87
C ASP A 121 6.08 -9.17 -3.20
N ARG A 122 6.36 -8.46 -4.30
CA ARG A 122 6.47 -9.02 -5.63
C ARG A 122 7.94 -9.28 -5.96
N ALA A 123 8.54 -10.18 -5.19
CA ALA A 123 9.97 -10.50 -5.31
C ALA A 123 10.43 -10.87 -6.74
N PRO A 124 9.65 -11.61 -7.56
CA PRO A 124 10.07 -11.95 -8.93
C PRO A 124 10.29 -10.75 -9.85
N ARG A 125 9.70 -9.60 -9.56
CA ARG A 125 9.87 -8.36 -10.36
C ARG A 125 10.93 -7.42 -9.82
N ARG A 126 11.67 -7.82 -8.80
CA ARG A 126 12.69 -7.00 -8.16
C ARG A 126 13.82 -6.67 -9.14
N ILE A 127 14.05 -5.36 -9.35
CA ILE A 127 15.17 -4.83 -10.16
C ILE A 127 16.29 -4.34 -9.25
N ILE A 128 15.93 -3.73 -8.12
CA ILE A 128 16.88 -3.26 -7.11
C ILE A 128 16.66 -4.08 -5.86
N ASP A 129 17.73 -4.69 -5.36
CA ASP A 129 17.72 -5.33 -4.05
C ASP A 129 17.61 -4.25 -2.96
N VAL A 130 16.51 -4.27 -2.25
CA VAL A 130 16.20 -3.34 -1.17
C VAL A 130 15.63 -4.11 0.01
N PRO A 131 16.10 -3.83 1.24
CA PRO A 131 15.59 -4.52 2.42
C PRO A 131 14.09 -4.28 2.63
N VAL A 132 13.35 -5.39 2.83
CA VAL A 132 11.98 -5.41 3.33
C VAL A 132 12.01 -6.29 4.57
N GLU A 133 12.09 -5.67 5.73
CA GLU A 133 12.31 -6.38 6.99
C GLU A 133 11.08 -7.20 7.39
N TYR A 134 9.89 -6.68 7.10
CA TYR A 134 8.63 -7.36 7.42
C TYR A 134 7.78 -7.50 6.17
N ARG A 135 7.36 -8.71 5.85
CA ARG A 135 6.58 -9.04 4.66
C ARG A 135 5.26 -9.66 5.03
N GLY A 136 4.18 -9.16 4.44
CA GLY A 136 2.86 -9.76 4.59
C GLY A 136 2.72 -11.01 3.74
N PHE A 137 2.60 -10.84 2.44
CA PHE A 137 2.37 -11.92 1.47
C PHE A 137 3.30 -11.77 0.27
N GLU A 138 3.79 -12.89 -0.24
CA GLU A 138 4.44 -12.93 -1.55
C GLU A 138 3.36 -13.06 -2.63
N VAL A 139 3.49 -12.31 -3.72
CA VAL A 139 2.54 -12.28 -4.81
C VAL A 139 3.22 -12.40 -6.17
N GLY A 140 2.50 -12.91 -7.16
CA GLY A 140 2.96 -13.08 -8.53
C GLY A 140 2.85 -11.79 -9.36
N ASP A 141 2.77 -11.98 -10.70
CA ASP A 141 2.78 -10.87 -11.67
C ASP A 141 1.37 -10.33 -11.98
N GLU A 142 0.33 -10.90 -11.39
CA GLU A 142 -1.05 -10.53 -11.64
C GLU A 142 -1.31 -9.07 -11.30
N PHE A 143 -2.21 -8.43 -12.03
CA PHE A 143 -2.71 -7.12 -11.65
C PHE A 143 -3.65 -7.26 -10.45
N LEU A 144 -3.33 -6.57 -9.35
CA LEU A 144 -4.03 -6.71 -8.08
C LEU A 144 -4.88 -5.47 -7.77
N LEU A 145 -6.04 -5.71 -7.15
CA LEU A 145 -7.00 -4.69 -6.70
C LEU A 145 -7.45 -4.95 -5.27
N GLY A 146 -7.84 -3.89 -4.59
CA GLY A 146 -8.43 -3.95 -3.25
C GLY A 146 -7.43 -3.73 -2.13
N TYR A 147 -7.96 -3.51 -0.94
CA TYR A 147 -7.22 -3.22 0.29
C TYR A 147 -6.09 -2.18 0.11
N GLY A 148 -6.43 -1.07 -0.55
CA GLY A 148 -5.52 0.02 -0.87
C GLY A 148 -5.07 0.06 -2.33
N LEU A 149 -4.95 -1.08 -2.99
CA LEU A 149 -4.61 -1.17 -4.41
C LEU A 149 -5.76 -0.69 -5.29
N ASP A 150 -5.44 -0.05 -6.42
CA ASP A 150 -6.43 0.64 -7.22
C ASP A 150 -6.36 0.37 -8.72
N TRP A 151 -7.47 0.70 -9.37
CA TRP A 151 -7.56 0.98 -10.79
C TRP A 151 -8.05 2.41 -10.99
N ARG A 152 -7.17 3.31 -11.44
CA ARG A 152 -7.48 4.74 -11.69
C ARG A 152 -8.15 5.42 -10.48
N GLY A 153 -7.67 5.14 -9.28
CA GLY A 153 -8.17 5.69 -8.02
C GLY A 153 -9.37 4.95 -7.41
N ARG A 154 -9.93 3.94 -8.07
CA ARG A 154 -11.09 3.16 -7.62
C ARG A 154 -10.67 1.85 -6.94
N TYR A 155 -11.58 1.26 -6.17
CA TYR A 155 -11.46 -0.06 -5.53
C TYR A 155 -10.50 -0.19 -4.35
N ARG A 156 -9.88 0.90 -3.89
CA ARG A 156 -9.02 0.87 -2.70
C ARG A 156 -9.77 0.46 -1.42
N ASN A 157 -11.09 0.65 -1.39
CA ASN A 157 -11.99 0.35 -0.28
C ASN A 157 -12.52 -1.08 -0.26
N VAL A 158 -12.13 -1.94 -1.18
CA VAL A 158 -12.43 -3.36 -1.14
C VAL A 158 -11.65 -4.00 0.01
N ARG A 159 -12.31 -4.88 0.79
CA ARG A 159 -11.72 -5.44 2.02
C ARG A 159 -10.70 -6.55 1.81
N SER A 160 -10.70 -7.16 0.65
CA SER A 160 -9.84 -8.28 0.25
C SER A 160 -9.00 -7.90 -0.96
N ILE A 161 -8.03 -8.74 -1.33
CA ILE A 161 -7.19 -8.53 -2.51
C ILE A 161 -7.59 -9.50 -3.60
N TRP A 162 -7.79 -8.97 -4.79
CA TRP A 162 -8.23 -9.69 -5.98
C TRP A 162 -7.22 -9.57 -7.11
N ALA A 163 -7.01 -10.68 -7.80
CA ALA A 163 -6.25 -10.71 -9.05
C ALA A 163 -7.18 -10.53 -10.25
N VAL A 164 -6.76 -9.68 -11.20
CA VAL A 164 -7.41 -9.50 -12.49
C VAL A 164 -6.75 -10.44 -13.49
N MET A 165 -7.43 -11.55 -13.82
CA MET A 165 -6.89 -12.61 -14.70
C MET A 165 -6.97 -12.25 -16.18
N ASP A 166 -7.85 -11.32 -16.55
CA ASP A 166 -7.99 -10.81 -17.92
C ASP A 166 -8.00 -9.28 -17.89
N LEU A 167 -6.80 -8.71 -17.90
CA LEU A 167 -6.60 -7.27 -17.82
C LEU A 167 -7.18 -6.51 -19.02
N PRO A 168 -7.08 -6.99 -20.28
CA PRO A 168 -7.76 -6.38 -21.42
C PRO A 168 -9.27 -6.30 -21.25
N ALA A 169 -9.94 -7.39 -20.86
CA ALA A 169 -11.39 -7.40 -20.63
C ALA A 169 -11.78 -6.43 -19.50
N PHE A 170 -11.04 -6.42 -18.40
CA PHE A 170 -11.26 -5.48 -17.30
C PHE A 170 -11.04 -4.03 -17.70
N THR A 171 -10.02 -3.75 -18.52
CA THR A 171 -9.74 -2.39 -19.02
C THR A 171 -10.89 -1.84 -19.87
N ASN A 172 -11.56 -2.72 -20.64
CA ASN A 172 -12.70 -2.34 -21.46
C ASN A 172 -13.98 -2.12 -20.64
N ASP A 173 -14.16 -2.88 -19.56
CA ASP A 173 -15.29 -2.76 -18.63
C ASP A 173 -14.83 -2.87 -17.17
N PRO A 174 -14.26 -1.78 -16.60
CA PRO A 174 -13.82 -1.78 -15.20
C PRO A 174 -14.96 -1.95 -14.20
N ASP A 175 -16.19 -1.61 -14.57
CA ASP A 175 -17.35 -1.70 -13.69
C ASP A 175 -17.83 -3.15 -13.49
N SER A 176 -17.39 -4.09 -14.33
CA SER A 176 -17.65 -5.53 -14.17
C SER A 176 -17.17 -6.11 -12.83
N PHE A 177 -16.23 -5.46 -12.16
CA PHE A 177 -15.75 -5.86 -10.83
C PHE A 177 -16.69 -5.44 -9.69
N THR A 178 -17.42 -4.33 -9.87
CA THR A 178 -18.26 -3.74 -8.82
C THR A 178 -19.29 -4.69 -8.21
N PRO A 179 -20.07 -5.46 -8.97
CA PRO A 179 -21.08 -6.37 -8.41
C PRO A 179 -20.49 -7.49 -7.55
N LEU A 180 -19.24 -7.89 -7.82
CA LEU A 180 -18.55 -8.95 -7.06
C LEU A 180 -18.17 -8.49 -5.65
N VAL A 181 -17.74 -7.25 -5.51
CA VAL A 181 -17.18 -6.73 -4.26
C VAL A 181 -18.14 -5.83 -3.50
N PHE A 182 -19.18 -5.31 -4.16
CA PHE A 182 -20.24 -4.48 -3.57
C PHE A 182 -21.61 -4.99 -4.06
N PRO A 183 -22.11 -6.10 -3.49
CA PRO A 183 -23.42 -6.63 -3.85
C PRO A 183 -24.52 -5.58 -3.63
N GLY A 184 -25.29 -5.28 -4.68
CA GLY A 184 -26.37 -4.27 -4.66
C GLY A 184 -25.94 -2.84 -5.04
N ALA A 185 -24.67 -2.61 -5.35
CA ALA A 185 -24.26 -1.36 -5.98
C ALA A 185 -24.63 -1.37 -7.47
N GLU A 186 -25.39 -0.37 -7.92
CA GLU A 186 -25.63 -0.18 -9.35
C GLU A 186 -24.33 0.23 -10.05
N PRO A 187 -24.04 -0.33 -11.26
CA PRO A 187 -22.90 0.12 -12.04
C PRO A 187 -23.05 1.61 -12.36
N ALA A 188 -21.95 2.36 -12.21
CA ALA A 188 -21.91 3.78 -12.52
C ALA A 188 -22.05 3.96 -14.04
N GLY A 189 -23.29 4.10 -14.54
CA GLY A 189 -23.52 4.29 -15.98
C GLY A 189 -24.96 4.11 -16.45
N CYS A 190 -25.87 3.68 -15.58
CA CYS A 190 -27.30 3.60 -15.98
C CYS A 190 -28.09 4.75 -15.38
N GLY A 191 -28.20 5.86 -16.13
CA GLY A 191 -29.24 6.84 -15.91
C GLY A 191 -28.85 8.13 -15.27
N ARG A 192 -28.71 9.15 -16.13
CA ARG A 192 -29.62 10.31 -16.17
C ARG A 192 -29.21 11.17 -17.35
N GLU A 193 -29.82 10.93 -18.50
CA GLU A 193 -30.12 12.05 -19.40
C GLU A 193 -30.81 13.12 -18.55
N ARG A 194 -30.12 14.21 -18.32
CA ARG A 194 -30.82 15.41 -17.83
C ARG A 194 -31.72 15.86 -18.96
N ALA A 195 -33.01 15.51 -18.83
CA ALA A 195 -34.05 16.14 -19.62
C ALA A 195 -33.87 17.66 -19.45
N GLY A 196 -33.66 18.32 -20.57
CA GLY A 196 -33.53 19.76 -20.64
C GLY A 196 -34.81 20.47 -20.16
N ARG A 197 -34.59 21.57 -19.50
CA ARG A 197 -35.41 22.81 -19.62
C ARG A 197 -34.45 23.97 -19.52
#